data_b765405695780a1353c9c88e733f53ee
#
_entry.id   b765405695780a1353c9c88e733f53ee
#
_cell.length_a   1.000
_cell.length_b   1.000
_cell.length_c   1.000
_cell.angle_alpha   90.00
_cell.angle_beta   90.00
_cell.angle_gamma   90.00
#
_symmetry.space_group_name_H-M   'P 1'
#
loop_
_entity.id
_entity.type
_entity.pdbx_description
1 polymer ?
#
loop_
_entity_poly.entity_id
_entity_poly.type
_entity_poly.pdbx_seq_one_letter_code
_entity_poly.pdbx_strand_id
1 'polypeptide(L)'
;MRGLFHKLTSTHGNMAQTKESTALFLIHSLAEAGSRGKIALQGGNFLASTRIQLGPAIKAASNLGLQPDIRNLRTEKPDYLSKIKNPKICIFGKLSHPKSEFAKRIAIANLAAIPILKRRRIPIAVAYSDNLATKEDSAIAELYRNLLWHADATIYPCKAMAELGRTWYDKNNPPKEWIIEDPCQIQKAPFHELSREKPCRIIWFGHSSNASYLFKQIPLLTEECDAWHSFELTVLSDAETTKKAQQILSQCKAKRPWMFRSSAWDTSKQPEQLQKELERAHITIIPSDENNPRKSAASHNRAVDAVMSGCMTIATPLSSYRELQKVLLLTNNFPKSLNEGIAQYERLTNKWTDLRRENLSRFSKEDNSKKWEKFLIKTILN
;
A
#
# COMPACT_ATOMS: atom_id res chain seq x y z
N MET A 1 17.00 11.15 25.99
CA MET A 1 17.11 11.15 24.51
C MET A 1 17.21 12.56 23.86
N ARG A 2 17.06 13.66 24.57
CA ARG A 2 17.27 15.02 24.03
C ARG A 2 18.75 15.43 23.90
N GLY A 3 19.68 14.73 24.57
CA GLY A 3 21.10 15.11 24.61
C GLY A 3 21.97 14.73 23.41
N LEU A 4 21.50 13.80 22.55
CA LEU A 4 22.28 13.40 21.35
C LEU A 4 22.06 14.31 20.15
N PHE A 5 20.93 15.03 20.10
CA PHE A 5 20.63 15.95 18.99
C PHE A 5 21.39 17.27 19.07
N HIS A 6 21.85 17.69 20.26
CA HIS A 6 22.58 18.95 20.43
C HIS A 6 24.06 18.90 20.02
N LYS A 7 24.64 17.70 19.85
CA LYS A 7 26.04 17.56 19.39
C LYS A 7 26.21 17.64 17.88
N LEU A 8 25.13 17.63 17.09
CA LEU A 8 25.19 17.76 15.63
C LEU A 8 25.00 19.20 15.12
N THR A 9 24.68 20.17 16.01
CA THR A 9 24.36 21.54 15.60
C THR A 9 25.28 22.62 16.15
N SER A 10 26.36 22.30 16.92
CA SER A 10 27.22 23.30 17.53
C SER A 10 28.71 23.11 17.19
N THR A 11 29.04 23.08 15.91
CA THR A 11 30.38 23.40 15.42
C THR A 11 30.26 24.37 14.24
N HIS A 12 30.11 25.65 14.57
CA HIS A 12 30.43 26.73 13.67
C HIS A 12 31.95 26.80 13.56
N GLY A 13 32.50 26.12 12.60
CA GLY A 13 33.91 26.16 12.25
C GLY A 13 34.04 25.61 10.82
N ASN A 14 34.40 26.51 9.88
CA ASN A 14 34.77 26.26 8.47
C ASN A 14 33.84 25.33 7.69
N MET A 15 32.89 25.91 6.96
CA MET A 15 32.13 25.22 5.89
C MET A 15 33.07 24.81 4.75
N ALA A 16 33.86 23.74 4.95
CA ALA A 16 34.20 22.86 3.85
C ALA A 16 32.85 22.33 3.32
N GLN A 17 32.53 22.50 2.03
CA GLN A 17 31.36 21.95 1.36
C GLN A 17 31.23 20.48 1.75
N THR A 18 30.37 20.17 2.72
CA THR A 18 30.03 18.79 3.08
C THR A 18 29.38 18.21 1.85
N LYS A 19 30.04 17.23 1.21
CA LYS A 19 29.48 16.51 0.05
C LYS A 19 28.09 16.01 0.47
N GLU A 20 27.04 16.56 -0.12
CA GLU A 20 25.67 16.20 0.18
C GLU A 20 25.53 14.67 0.08
N SER A 21 25.11 14.07 1.16
CA SER A 21 24.88 12.61 1.22
C SER A 21 23.55 12.28 0.55
N THR A 22 23.52 11.24 -0.27
CA THR A 22 22.35 10.91 -1.10
C THR A 22 21.67 9.63 -0.59
N ALA A 23 20.32 9.64 -0.52
CA ALA A 23 19.48 8.44 -0.44
C ALA A 23 18.91 8.16 -1.83
N LEU A 24 19.31 7.04 -2.43
CA LEU A 24 18.88 6.64 -3.77
C LEU A 24 17.62 5.79 -3.69
N PHE A 25 16.62 6.14 -4.49
CA PHE A 25 15.35 5.40 -4.63
C PHE A 25 15.20 4.90 -6.07
N LEU A 26 15.22 3.58 -6.26
CA LEU A 26 14.97 2.96 -7.55
C LEU A 26 13.53 2.48 -7.60
N ILE A 27 12.74 3.11 -8.46
CA ILE A 27 11.31 2.84 -8.58
C ILE A 27 10.91 2.72 -10.06
N HIS A 28 9.78 2.07 -10.31
CA HIS A 28 9.06 2.20 -11.55
C HIS A 28 7.77 2.98 -11.31
N SER A 29 7.71 4.20 -11.80
CA SER A 29 6.49 4.99 -11.88
C SER A 29 5.98 4.99 -13.31
N LEU A 30 4.65 4.93 -13.49
CA LEU A 30 4.00 5.17 -14.79
C LEU A 30 4.01 6.67 -15.16
N ALA A 31 4.32 7.56 -14.22
CA ALA A 31 4.54 8.97 -14.50
C ALA A 31 5.70 9.12 -15.51
N GLU A 32 5.48 9.93 -16.50
CA GLU A 32 6.34 10.04 -17.68
C GLU A 32 7.82 10.19 -17.36
N ALA A 33 8.60 9.46 -18.12
CA ALA A 33 10.05 9.52 -18.12
C ALA A 33 10.52 10.88 -18.66
N GLY A 34 10.56 11.89 -17.85
CA GLY A 34 11.01 13.23 -18.24
C GLY A 34 11.34 14.13 -17.08
N SER A 35 10.77 13.86 -15.96
CA SER A 35 10.93 14.67 -14.76
C SER A 35 11.97 14.06 -13.84
N ARG A 36 13.18 14.55 -13.92
CA ARG A 36 14.29 14.26 -13.02
C ARG A 36 13.86 14.52 -11.57
N GLY A 37 13.80 13.47 -10.74
CA GLY A 37 13.85 13.51 -9.26
C GLY A 37 12.90 14.41 -8.46
N LYS A 38 12.49 15.55 -8.98
CA LYS A 38 11.65 16.54 -8.27
C LYS A 38 10.17 16.20 -8.20
N ILE A 39 9.68 15.25 -8.96
CA ILE A 39 8.26 14.92 -9.10
C ILE A 39 7.68 14.27 -7.85
N ALA A 40 8.45 13.51 -7.10
CA ALA A 40 7.98 12.75 -5.97
C ALA A 40 7.49 13.60 -4.78
N LEU A 41 7.87 14.84 -4.70
CA LEU A 41 7.55 15.73 -3.58
C LEU A 41 6.32 16.61 -3.82
N GLN A 42 5.84 16.73 -5.05
CA GLN A 42 4.79 17.67 -5.43
C GLN A 42 3.46 17.01 -5.85
N GLY A 43 3.01 15.96 -5.19
CA GLY A 43 1.62 15.50 -5.29
C GLY A 43 1.12 15.06 -6.68
N GLY A 44 2.00 14.86 -7.65
CA GLY A 44 1.61 14.46 -9.00
C GLY A 44 1.49 12.94 -9.13
N ASN A 45 0.70 12.49 -10.02
CA ASN A 45 0.42 11.21 -10.70
C ASN A 45 1.24 9.93 -10.36
N PHE A 46 1.68 9.73 -9.11
CA PHE A 46 2.36 8.51 -8.71
C PHE A 46 1.35 7.38 -8.47
N LEU A 47 1.75 6.18 -8.86
CA LEU A 47 1.07 4.98 -8.41
C LEU A 47 0.92 5.00 -6.88
N ALA A 48 -0.25 4.58 -6.40
CA ALA A 48 -0.55 4.54 -4.98
C ALA A 48 0.57 3.88 -4.16
N SER A 49 1.18 2.79 -4.68
CA SER A 49 2.31 2.12 -4.05
C SER A 49 3.52 3.04 -3.85
N THR A 50 3.88 3.85 -4.84
CA THR A 50 5.01 4.80 -4.69
C THR A 50 4.67 5.90 -3.69
N ARG A 51 3.49 6.48 -3.80
CA ARG A 51 3.03 7.58 -2.94
C ARG A 51 2.88 7.16 -1.48
N ILE A 52 2.29 5.99 -1.25
CA ILE A 52 1.97 5.50 0.09
C ILE A 52 3.20 4.89 0.77
N GLN A 53 4.01 4.12 0.03
CA GLN A 53 5.11 3.37 0.61
C GLN A 53 6.42 4.16 0.64
N LEU A 54 6.81 4.79 -0.46
CA LEU A 54 8.08 5.47 -0.56
C LEU A 54 8.00 6.98 -0.30
N GLY A 55 6.84 7.60 -0.43
CA GLY A 55 6.66 9.02 -0.08
C GLY A 55 7.14 9.34 1.35
N PRO A 56 6.71 8.58 2.36
CA PRO A 56 7.22 8.74 3.73
C PRO A 56 8.72 8.50 3.87
N ALA A 57 9.28 7.50 3.16
CA ALA A 57 10.71 7.22 3.16
C ALA A 57 11.54 8.38 2.59
N ILE A 58 11.06 8.96 1.48
CA ILE A 58 11.69 10.12 0.84
C ILE A 58 11.68 11.32 1.77
N LYS A 59 10.53 11.57 2.43
CA LYS A 59 10.41 12.64 3.43
C LYS A 59 11.33 12.40 4.63
N ALA A 60 11.39 11.17 5.14
CA ALA A 60 12.28 10.81 6.24
C ALA A 60 13.77 11.01 5.87
N ALA A 61 14.17 10.65 4.65
CA ALA A 61 15.52 10.91 4.15
C ALA A 61 15.83 12.42 4.14
N SER A 62 14.92 13.23 3.64
CA SER A 62 15.07 14.69 3.65
C SER A 62 15.18 15.28 5.06
N ASN A 63 14.37 14.79 6.00
CA ASN A 63 14.41 15.22 7.41
C ASN A 63 15.76 14.90 8.08
N LEU A 64 16.44 13.85 7.62
CA LEU A 64 17.77 13.46 8.10
C LEU A 64 18.93 14.17 7.36
N GLY A 65 18.62 15.14 6.51
CA GLY A 65 19.63 15.88 5.74
C GLY A 65 20.22 15.10 4.56
N LEU A 66 19.61 13.98 4.17
CA LEU A 66 19.97 13.24 2.96
C LEU A 66 19.24 13.85 1.76
N GLN A 67 19.93 13.96 0.63
CA GLN A 67 19.28 14.35 -0.61
C GLN A 67 18.61 13.12 -1.26
N PRO A 68 17.28 13.07 -1.42
CA PRO A 68 16.65 12.01 -2.15
C PRO A 68 16.96 12.10 -3.65
N ASP A 69 17.46 11.02 -4.24
CA ASP A 69 17.64 10.86 -5.68
C ASP A 69 16.77 9.71 -6.16
N ILE A 70 15.71 10.05 -6.91
CA ILE A 70 14.67 9.12 -7.33
C ILE A 70 14.86 8.81 -8.81
N ARG A 71 15.03 7.52 -9.14
CA ARG A 71 15.35 7.07 -10.48
C ARG A 71 14.45 5.94 -10.96
N ASN A 72 14.15 5.99 -12.25
CA ASN A 72 13.52 4.92 -13.00
C ASN A 72 14.52 4.34 -13.99
N LEU A 73 15.08 3.16 -13.68
CA LEU A 73 16.12 2.53 -14.52
C LEU A 73 15.60 2.00 -15.86
N ARG A 74 14.30 2.07 -16.14
CA ARG A 74 13.79 1.74 -17.49
C ARG A 74 14.36 2.66 -18.56
N THR A 75 14.61 3.91 -18.22
CA THR A 75 15.03 4.95 -19.14
C THR A 75 16.50 5.36 -18.97
N GLU A 76 17.12 4.96 -17.86
CA GLU A 76 18.50 5.29 -17.55
C GLU A 76 19.39 4.04 -17.63
N LYS A 77 20.60 4.21 -18.16
CA LYS A 77 21.61 3.13 -18.14
C LYS A 77 22.12 2.97 -16.70
N PRO A 78 22.38 1.72 -16.25
CA PRO A 78 22.94 1.46 -14.92
C PRO A 78 24.23 2.22 -14.60
N ASP A 79 24.99 2.62 -15.61
CA ASP A 79 26.24 3.37 -15.49
C ASP A 79 26.12 4.69 -14.74
N TYR A 80 24.93 5.29 -14.71
CA TYR A 80 24.71 6.52 -13.93
C TYR A 80 24.93 6.30 -12.43
N LEU A 81 24.73 5.07 -11.93
CA LEU A 81 24.96 4.73 -10.53
C LEU A 81 26.42 4.94 -10.10
N SER A 82 27.36 4.81 -11.05
CA SER A 82 28.78 5.10 -10.81
C SER A 82 29.04 6.59 -10.61
N LYS A 83 28.15 7.46 -11.13
CA LYS A 83 28.28 8.94 -11.11
C LYS A 83 27.59 9.59 -9.93
N ILE A 84 26.75 8.87 -9.18
CA ILE A 84 26.06 9.42 -8.00
C ILE A 84 27.10 9.71 -6.91
N LYS A 85 27.10 10.95 -6.43
CA LYS A 85 28.02 11.37 -5.38
C LYS A 85 27.50 10.88 -4.01
N ASN A 86 28.41 10.29 -3.22
CA ASN A 86 28.21 9.94 -1.81
C ASN A 86 26.84 9.27 -1.47
N PRO A 87 26.42 8.22 -2.21
CA PRO A 87 25.18 7.52 -1.87
C PRO A 87 25.37 6.74 -0.58
N LYS A 88 24.46 6.92 0.38
CA LYS A 88 24.50 6.25 1.68
C LYS A 88 23.65 4.99 1.74
N ILE A 89 22.63 4.91 0.89
CA ILE A 89 21.71 3.78 0.81
C ILE A 89 21.05 3.78 -0.57
N CYS A 90 20.70 2.59 -1.06
CA CYS A 90 19.84 2.40 -2.22
C CYS A 90 18.59 1.62 -1.81
N ILE A 91 17.40 2.21 -2.00
CA ILE A 91 16.11 1.60 -1.68
C ILE A 91 15.40 1.25 -2.98
N PHE A 92 15.18 -0.05 -3.21
CA PHE A 92 14.36 -0.55 -4.30
C PHE A 92 12.89 -0.54 -3.87
N GLY A 93 12.07 0.21 -4.57
CA GLY A 93 10.63 0.25 -4.37
C GLY A 93 9.89 -0.72 -5.29
N LYS A 94 8.62 -0.39 -5.63
CA LYS A 94 7.85 -1.23 -6.53
C LYS A 94 8.36 -1.11 -7.97
N LEU A 95 8.83 -2.25 -8.50
CA LEU A 95 9.39 -2.42 -9.84
C LEU A 95 8.50 -3.41 -10.60
N SER A 96 7.44 -2.93 -11.25
CA SER A 96 6.55 -3.79 -12.04
C SER A 96 5.91 -3.03 -13.18
N HIS A 97 5.55 -3.74 -14.25
CA HIS A 97 4.83 -3.20 -15.39
C HIS A 97 3.87 -4.24 -15.96
N PRO A 98 2.63 -3.87 -16.39
CA PRO A 98 1.66 -4.82 -16.94
C PRO A 98 2.14 -5.45 -18.26
N LYS A 99 2.86 -4.70 -19.11
CA LYS A 99 3.40 -5.20 -20.39
C LYS A 99 4.71 -5.94 -20.14
N SER A 100 4.78 -7.20 -20.60
CA SER A 100 5.92 -8.11 -20.39
C SER A 100 7.25 -7.54 -20.88
N GLU A 101 7.28 -6.91 -22.05
CA GLU A 101 8.49 -6.32 -22.63
C GLU A 101 9.09 -5.23 -21.72
N PHE A 102 8.26 -4.33 -21.21
CA PHE A 102 8.73 -3.30 -20.27
C PHE A 102 9.14 -3.89 -18.94
N ALA A 103 8.42 -4.93 -18.45
CA ALA A 103 8.80 -5.66 -17.26
C ALA A 103 10.20 -6.28 -17.36
N LYS A 104 10.52 -6.89 -18.52
CA LYS A 104 11.87 -7.43 -18.81
C LYS A 104 12.95 -6.34 -18.78
N ARG A 105 12.71 -5.19 -19.43
CA ARG A 105 13.66 -4.05 -19.42
C ARG A 105 13.91 -3.52 -18.01
N ILE A 106 12.85 -3.38 -17.21
CA ILE A 106 12.96 -2.97 -15.80
C ILE A 106 13.81 -3.99 -15.03
N ALA A 107 13.53 -5.28 -15.19
CA ALA A 107 14.25 -6.34 -14.50
C ALA A 107 15.75 -6.32 -14.85
N ILE A 108 16.10 -6.31 -16.12
CA ILE A 108 17.49 -6.30 -16.60
C ILE A 108 18.24 -5.08 -16.03
N ALA A 109 17.67 -3.88 -16.12
CA ALA A 109 18.33 -2.66 -15.66
C ALA A 109 18.56 -2.66 -14.14
N ASN A 110 17.59 -3.14 -13.36
CA ASN A 110 17.73 -3.19 -11.91
C ASN A 110 18.63 -4.35 -11.43
N LEU A 111 18.63 -5.50 -12.09
CA LEU A 111 19.59 -6.57 -11.83
C LEU A 111 21.02 -6.10 -12.07
N ALA A 112 21.27 -5.37 -13.16
CA ALA A 112 22.58 -4.80 -13.46
C ALA A 112 23.06 -3.75 -12.42
N ALA A 113 22.13 -3.16 -11.66
CA ALA A 113 22.46 -2.22 -10.60
C ALA A 113 23.06 -2.91 -9.36
N ILE A 114 22.67 -4.14 -9.05
CA ILE A 114 23.09 -4.85 -7.83
C ILE A 114 24.62 -4.96 -7.71
N PRO A 115 25.38 -5.48 -8.70
CA PRO A 115 26.84 -5.60 -8.59
C PRO A 115 27.54 -4.24 -8.49
N ILE A 116 26.97 -3.19 -9.09
CA ILE A 116 27.53 -1.83 -8.99
C ILE A 116 27.41 -1.32 -7.54
N LEU A 117 26.22 -1.49 -6.93
CA LEU A 117 25.96 -1.07 -5.56
C LEU A 117 26.86 -1.85 -4.57
N LYS A 118 26.94 -3.18 -4.72
CA LYS A 118 27.81 -4.03 -3.87
C LYS A 118 29.28 -3.64 -3.96
N ARG A 119 29.81 -3.42 -5.17
CA ARG A 119 31.20 -2.97 -5.38
C ARG A 119 31.48 -1.63 -4.71
N ARG A 120 30.50 -0.74 -4.71
CA ARG A 120 30.58 0.57 -4.05
C ARG A 120 30.28 0.51 -2.55
N ARG A 121 29.96 -0.65 -1.99
CA ARG A 121 29.56 -0.86 -0.59
C ARG A 121 28.37 0.03 -0.18
N ILE A 122 27.40 0.21 -1.11
CA ILE A 122 26.18 0.95 -0.84
C ILE A 122 25.15 -0.06 -0.31
N PRO A 123 24.60 0.13 0.91
CA PRO A 123 23.59 -0.76 1.45
C PRO A 123 22.37 -0.85 0.54
N ILE A 124 21.90 -2.06 0.27
CA ILE A 124 20.74 -2.37 -0.55
C ILE A 124 19.55 -2.64 0.37
N ALA A 125 18.52 -1.81 0.29
CA ALA A 125 17.25 -2.04 0.96
C ALA A 125 16.14 -2.34 -0.06
N VAL A 126 15.22 -3.25 0.26
CA VAL A 126 14.12 -3.65 -0.61
C VAL A 126 12.79 -3.41 0.09
N ALA A 127 11.97 -2.50 -0.44
CA ALA A 127 10.59 -2.30 -0.01
C ALA A 127 9.70 -3.32 -0.75
N TYR A 128 9.43 -4.45 -0.11
CA TYR A 128 8.69 -5.57 -0.67
C TYR A 128 7.23 -5.54 -0.21
N SER A 129 6.39 -4.89 -0.98
CA SER A 129 4.98 -4.63 -0.64
C SER A 129 3.98 -5.54 -1.34
N ASP A 130 4.39 -6.19 -2.41
CA ASP A 130 3.60 -7.19 -3.14
C ASP A 130 4.45 -8.45 -3.31
N ASN A 131 3.83 -9.63 -3.17
CA ASN A 131 4.52 -10.91 -3.34
C ASN A 131 4.79 -11.20 -4.82
N LEU A 132 5.73 -10.47 -5.40
CA LEU A 132 6.07 -10.56 -6.82
C LEU A 132 7.08 -11.67 -7.13
N ALA A 133 7.82 -12.15 -6.15
CA ALA A 133 8.82 -13.21 -6.32
C ALA A 133 8.22 -14.59 -6.63
N THR A 134 6.93 -14.79 -6.35
CA THR A 134 6.23 -16.10 -6.54
C THR A 134 5.72 -16.35 -7.95
N LYS A 135 5.73 -15.34 -8.84
CA LYS A 135 5.24 -15.54 -10.21
C LYS A 135 6.26 -16.36 -10.99
N GLU A 136 5.90 -17.58 -11.35
CA GLU A 136 6.72 -18.44 -12.21
C GLU A 136 7.01 -17.75 -13.55
N ASP A 137 8.21 -17.98 -14.10
CA ASP A 137 8.69 -17.51 -15.41
C ASP A 137 8.54 -16.02 -15.70
N SER A 138 8.62 -15.19 -14.69
CA SER A 138 8.52 -13.75 -14.81
C SER A 138 9.86 -13.07 -14.51
N ALA A 139 10.35 -12.24 -15.44
CA ALA A 139 11.54 -11.42 -15.23
C ALA A 139 11.45 -10.54 -13.98
N ILE A 140 10.23 -10.11 -13.59
CA ILE A 140 10.00 -9.37 -12.35
C ILE A 140 10.16 -10.30 -11.12
N ALA A 141 9.73 -11.54 -11.21
CA ALA A 141 9.92 -12.47 -10.08
C ALA A 141 11.40 -12.79 -9.90
N GLU A 142 12.13 -13.02 -10.98
CA GLU A 142 13.58 -13.20 -10.93
C GLU A 142 14.27 -11.97 -10.33
N LEU A 143 13.90 -10.76 -10.75
CA LEU A 143 14.41 -9.53 -10.15
C LEU A 143 14.19 -9.52 -8.62
N TYR A 144 12.97 -9.77 -8.14
CA TYR A 144 12.68 -9.71 -6.71
C TYR A 144 13.37 -10.82 -5.92
N ARG A 145 13.51 -12.03 -6.48
CA ARG A 145 14.32 -13.10 -5.86
C ARG A 145 15.78 -12.66 -5.68
N ASN A 146 16.37 -12.07 -6.72
CA ASN A 146 17.74 -11.54 -6.64
C ASN A 146 17.84 -10.34 -5.68
N LEU A 147 16.89 -9.42 -5.69
CA LEU A 147 16.88 -8.30 -4.77
C LEU A 147 16.81 -8.76 -3.32
N LEU A 148 15.91 -9.68 -2.98
CA LEU A 148 15.77 -10.23 -1.64
C LEU A 148 17.00 -11.03 -1.21
N TRP A 149 17.62 -11.78 -2.13
CA TRP A 149 18.87 -12.52 -1.89
C TRP A 149 20.05 -11.61 -1.56
N HIS A 150 20.14 -10.47 -2.23
CA HIS A 150 21.26 -9.54 -2.09
C HIS A 150 20.99 -8.35 -1.16
N ALA A 151 19.82 -8.27 -0.57
CA ALA A 151 19.45 -7.17 0.32
C ALA A 151 20.28 -7.17 1.61
N ASP A 152 20.67 -5.99 2.07
CA ASP A 152 21.22 -5.78 3.41
C ASP A 152 20.07 -5.49 4.41
N ALA A 153 18.95 -4.96 3.90
CA ALA A 153 17.71 -4.76 4.65
C ALA A 153 16.47 -4.96 3.79
N THR A 154 15.38 -5.42 4.42
CA THR A 154 14.06 -5.57 3.78
C THR A 154 12.99 -4.85 4.57
N ILE A 155 12.07 -4.20 3.87
CA ILE A 155 10.97 -3.46 4.46
C ILE A 155 9.65 -4.07 3.97
N TYR A 156 8.78 -4.44 4.89
CA TYR A 156 7.50 -5.08 4.64
C TYR A 156 6.34 -4.28 5.24
N PRO A 157 5.17 -4.25 4.59
CA PRO A 157 3.98 -3.57 5.13
C PRO A 157 3.29 -4.36 6.25
N CYS A 158 3.61 -5.65 6.43
CA CYS A 158 3.03 -6.52 7.45
C CYS A 158 3.90 -7.75 7.70
N LYS A 159 3.66 -8.44 8.83
CA LYS A 159 4.36 -9.67 9.20
C LYS A 159 4.14 -10.79 8.19
N ALA A 160 2.91 -10.96 7.70
CA ALA A 160 2.58 -11.98 6.71
C ALA A 160 3.40 -11.82 5.42
N MET A 161 3.68 -10.59 4.97
CA MET A 161 4.54 -10.34 3.82
C MET A 161 6.00 -10.66 4.12
N ALA A 162 6.48 -10.38 5.34
CA ALA A 162 7.83 -10.75 5.75
C ALA A 162 8.04 -12.27 5.74
N GLU A 163 7.05 -13.03 6.23
CA GLU A 163 7.07 -14.50 6.19
C GLU A 163 7.23 -15.04 4.77
N LEU A 164 6.50 -14.46 3.81
CA LEU A 164 6.64 -14.82 2.39
C LEU A 164 8.00 -14.39 1.81
N GLY A 165 8.51 -13.25 2.21
CA GLY A 165 9.79 -12.74 1.73
C GLY A 165 10.98 -13.59 2.16
N ARG A 166 10.95 -14.16 3.37
CA ARG A 166 12.03 -14.99 3.94
C ARG A 166 12.37 -16.22 3.11
N THR A 167 11.45 -16.72 2.31
CA THR A 167 11.70 -17.86 1.41
C THR A 167 12.75 -17.57 0.34
N TRP A 168 13.05 -16.29 0.11
CA TRP A 168 13.96 -15.84 -0.94
C TRP A 168 15.28 -15.26 -0.42
N TYR A 169 15.54 -15.32 0.90
CA TYR A 169 16.78 -14.82 1.48
C TYR A 169 17.96 -15.75 1.27
N ASP A 170 19.15 -15.16 1.25
CA ASP A 170 20.34 -15.89 1.54
C ASP A 170 20.33 -16.35 3.01
N LYS A 171 20.23 -17.65 3.22
CA LYS A 171 20.15 -18.25 4.56
C LYS A 171 21.42 -18.02 5.38
N ASN A 172 22.55 -17.85 4.73
CA ASN A 172 23.84 -17.62 5.38
C ASN A 172 24.02 -16.15 5.78
N ASN A 173 23.32 -15.22 5.10
CA ASN A 173 23.40 -13.80 5.37
C ASN A 173 22.01 -13.14 5.23
N PRO A 174 21.07 -13.44 6.13
CA PRO A 174 19.72 -12.88 6.03
C PRO A 174 19.72 -11.36 6.24
N PRO A 175 18.91 -10.61 5.45
CA PRO A 175 18.82 -9.17 5.61
C PRO A 175 18.18 -8.77 6.94
N LYS A 176 18.46 -7.55 7.41
CA LYS A 176 17.72 -6.96 8.54
C LYS A 176 16.29 -6.68 8.14
N GLU A 177 15.32 -7.27 8.86
CA GLU A 177 13.89 -7.08 8.57
C GLU A 177 13.30 -5.87 9.30
N TRP A 178 12.44 -5.17 8.59
CA TRP A 178 11.68 -4.04 9.11
C TRP A 178 10.21 -4.17 8.73
N ILE A 179 9.33 -4.01 9.71
CA ILE A 179 7.90 -3.86 9.46
C ILE A 179 7.58 -2.38 9.54
N ILE A 180 7.32 -1.80 8.38
CA ILE A 180 6.89 -0.40 8.23
C ILE A 180 5.58 -0.44 7.45
N GLU A 181 4.48 -0.33 8.17
CA GLU A 181 3.14 -0.40 7.60
C GLU A 181 2.90 0.77 6.66
N ASP A 182 2.05 0.56 5.68
CA ASP A 182 1.58 1.66 4.84
C ASP A 182 0.72 2.62 5.67
N PRO A 183 0.97 3.93 5.65
CA PRO A 183 0.21 4.88 6.45
C PRO A 183 -1.23 5.02 5.96
N CYS A 184 -2.15 5.24 6.88
CA CYS A 184 -3.51 5.63 6.56
C CYS A 184 -3.52 6.91 5.73
N GLN A 185 -4.27 6.91 4.62
CA GLN A 185 -4.32 8.03 3.68
C GLN A 185 -5.37 9.06 4.06
N ILE A 186 -6.38 8.65 4.79
CA ILE A 186 -7.58 9.41 5.09
C ILE A 186 -7.61 9.90 6.54
N GLN A 187 -8.49 10.84 6.81
CA GLN A 187 -8.73 11.32 8.17
C GLN A 187 -9.70 10.39 8.90
N LYS A 188 -9.53 10.31 10.23
CA LYS A 188 -10.45 9.57 11.08
C LYS A 188 -11.81 10.25 11.13
N ALA A 189 -12.87 9.49 10.82
CA ALA A 189 -14.26 9.91 10.96
C ALA A 189 -15.03 9.01 11.94
N PRO A 190 -16.13 9.46 12.54
CA PRO A 190 -17.02 8.62 13.31
C PRO A 190 -17.68 7.56 12.42
N PHE A 191 -18.15 6.46 13.00
CA PHE A 191 -19.01 5.53 12.27
C PHE A 191 -20.34 6.21 11.94
N HIS A 192 -20.86 5.96 10.75
CA HIS A 192 -22.12 6.55 10.30
C HIS A 192 -23.30 5.85 10.97
N GLU A 193 -24.33 6.61 11.26
CA GLU A 193 -25.58 6.04 11.74
C GLU A 193 -26.32 5.32 10.58
N LEU A 194 -26.81 4.12 10.86
CA LEU A 194 -27.63 3.33 9.95
C LEU A 194 -29.10 3.61 10.23
N SER A 195 -29.68 4.61 9.51
CA SER A 195 -31.08 5.03 9.65
C SER A 195 -32.01 4.15 8.81
N ARG A 196 -33.09 3.66 9.42
CA ARG A 196 -34.12 2.85 8.73
C ARG A 196 -34.85 3.54 7.60
N GLU A 197 -34.78 4.86 7.51
CA GLU A 197 -35.40 5.65 6.46
C GLU A 197 -34.56 5.70 5.16
N LYS A 198 -33.29 5.27 5.24
CA LYS A 198 -32.33 5.39 4.15
C LYS A 198 -31.77 4.01 3.75
N PRO A 199 -31.31 3.85 2.50
CA PRO A 199 -30.65 2.63 2.07
C PRO A 199 -29.38 2.38 2.87
N CYS A 200 -29.05 1.10 3.10
CA CYS A 200 -27.75 0.72 3.59
C CYS A 200 -26.70 0.93 2.48
N ARG A 201 -25.79 1.87 2.68
CA ARG A 201 -24.77 2.24 1.68
C ARG A 201 -23.53 1.38 1.86
N ILE A 202 -23.23 0.60 0.83
CA ILE A 202 -22.10 -0.31 0.76
C ILE A 202 -21.12 0.22 -0.28
N ILE A 203 -19.84 0.21 0.02
CA ILE A 203 -18.80 0.60 -0.92
C ILE A 203 -17.79 -0.52 -1.16
N TRP A 204 -17.40 -0.68 -2.41
CA TRP A 204 -16.18 -1.34 -2.81
C TRP A 204 -15.29 -0.34 -3.54
N PHE A 205 -13.99 -0.34 -3.22
CA PHE A 205 -13.00 0.48 -3.91
C PHE A 205 -11.71 -0.29 -4.17
N GLY A 206 -11.07 -0.01 -5.28
CA GLY A 206 -9.82 -0.68 -5.63
C GLY A 206 -9.48 -0.62 -7.10
N HIS A 207 -8.31 -1.13 -7.42
CA HIS A 207 -7.82 -1.26 -8.79
C HIS A 207 -8.57 -2.39 -9.52
N SER A 208 -8.77 -2.25 -10.84
CA SER A 208 -9.45 -3.23 -11.70
C SER A 208 -8.93 -4.67 -11.58
N SER A 209 -7.65 -4.85 -11.28
CA SER A 209 -7.08 -6.17 -11.04
C SER A 209 -7.67 -6.94 -9.85
N ASN A 210 -8.45 -6.27 -9.00
CA ASN A 210 -9.18 -6.86 -7.87
C ASN A 210 -10.69 -6.96 -8.13
N ALA A 211 -11.18 -6.41 -9.23
CA ALA A 211 -12.61 -6.30 -9.51
C ALA A 211 -13.31 -7.65 -9.71
N SER A 212 -12.58 -8.66 -10.19
CA SER A 212 -13.13 -10.02 -10.34
C SER A 212 -13.66 -10.62 -9.04
N TYR A 213 -13.07 -10.25 -7.90
CA TYR A 213 -13.56 -10.68 -6.59
C TYR A 213 -14.88 -9.99 -6.23
N LEU A 214 -15.04 -8.69 -6.54
CA LEU A 214 -16.32 -7.99 -6.39
C LEU A 214 -17.39 -8.59 -7.29
N PHE A 215 -17.07 -8.81 -8.57
CA PHE A 215 -18.02 -9.34 -9.56
C PHE A 215 -18.63 -10.67 -9.16
N LYS A 216 -17.86 -11.53 -8.49
CA LYS A 216 -18.35 -12.78 -7.92
C LYS A 216 -19.31 -12.58 -6.74
N GLN A 217 -19.15 -11.48 -6.00
CA GLN A 217 -19.97 -11.22 -4.82
C GLN A 217 -21.30 -10.52 -5.15
N ILE A 218 -21.37 -9.70 -6.21
CA ILE A 218 -22.59 -8.93 -6.52
C ILE A 218 -23.83 -9.83 -6.62
N PRO A 219 -23.84 -10.96 -7.39
CA PRO A 219 -25.01 -11.83 -7.43
C PRO A 219 -25.40 -12.40 -6.07
N LEU A 220 -24.42 -12.90 -5.32
CA LEU A 220 -24.64 -13.49 -4.00
C LEU A 220 -25.23 -12.48 -3.01
N LEU A 221 -24.68 -11.26 -3.00
CA LEU A 221 -25.16 -10.16 -2.14
C LEU A 221 -26.63 -9.80 -2.49
N THR A 222 -26.95 -9.72 -3.77
CA THR A 222 -28.31 -9.34 -4.20
C THR A 222 -29.35 -10.42 -3.92
N GLU A 223 -28.97 -11.68 -4.05
CA GLU A 223 -29.85 -12.83 -3.85
C GLU A 223 -30.07 -13.16 -2.37
N GLU A 224 -29.08 -12.96 -1.51
CA GLU A 224 -29.08 -13.46 -0.13
C GLU A 224 -29.24 -12.35 0.92
N CYS A 225 -28.92 -11.07 0.61
CA CYS A 225 -29.03 -10.01 1.60
C CYS A 225 -30.47 -9.48 1.74
N ASP A 226 -30.97 -9.53 2.98
CA ASP A 226 -32.33 -9.11 3.33
C ASP A 226 -32.44 -8.39 4.69
N ALA A 227 -31.33 -8.21 5.40
CA ALA A 227 -31.30 -7.57 6.72
C ALA A 227 -31.66 -6.07 6.69
N TRP A 228 -31.81 -5.47 5.51
CA TRP A 228 -32.24 -4.08 5.31
C TRP A 228 -33.28 -3.96 4.19
N HIS A 229 -34.07 -2.90 4.25
CA HIS A 229 -35.16 -2.71 3.29
C HIS A 229 -34.68 -2.36 1.86
N SER A 230 -33.51 -1.70 1.74
CA SER A 230 -32.90 -1.36 0.45
C SER A 230 -31.38 -1.11 0.60
N PHE A 231 -30.64 -1.26 -0.49
CA PHE A 231 -29.18 -1.13 -0.53
C PHE A 231 -28.72 -0.15 -1.61
N GLU A 232 -27.61 0.52 -1.39
CA GLU A 232 -26.87 1.25 -2.41
C GLU A 232 -25.46 0.68 -2.51
N LEU A 233 -25.05 0.19 -3.68
CA LEU A 233 -23.68 -0.24 -3.94
C LEU A 233 -22.92 0.85 -4.66
N THR A 234 -21.93 1.42 -4.01
CA THR A 234 -20.95 2.33 -4.63
C THR A 234 -19.71 1.54 -5.06
N VAL A 235 -19.31 1.75 -6.32
CA VAL A 235 -18.04 1.18 -6.85
C VAL A 235 -17.12 2.32 -7.24
N LEU A 236 -15.99 2.46 -6.52
CA LEU A 236 -14.93 3.43 -6.81
C LEU A 236 -13.76 2.73 -7.48
N SER A 237 -13.63 2.88 -8.80
CA SER A 237 -12.59 2.23 -9.63
C SER A 237 -12.45 2.96 -10.98
N ASP A 238 -11.76 2.34 -11.93
CA ASP A 238 -11.78 2.82 -13.32
C ASP A 238 -13.17 2.68 -13.97
N ALA A 239 -13.40 3.42 -15.05
CA ALA A 239 -14.71 3.52 -15.70
C ALA A 239 -15.21 2.17 -16.25
N GLU A 240 -14.31 1.31 -16.75
CA GLU A 240 -14.67 -0.01 -17.27
C GLU A 240 -15.15 -0.94 -16.15
N THR A 241 -14.43 -0.95 -15.04
CA THR A 241 -14.79 -1.73 -13.84
C THR A 241 -16.15 -1.30 -13.28
N THR A 242 -16.40 0.01 -13.18
CA THR A 242 -17.67 0.52 -12.67
C THR A 242 -18.84 0.17 -13.60
N LYS A 243 -18.68 0.31 -14.92
CA LYS A 243 -19.68 -0.07 -15.91
C LYS A 243 -20.01 -1.56 -15.84
N LYS A 244 -19.00 -2.42 -15.74
CA LYS A 244 -19.21 -3.87 -15.62
C LYS A 244 -19.92 -4.25 -14.33
N ALA A 245 -19.57 -3.63 -13.20
CA ALA A 245 -20.25 -3.86 -11.92
C ALA A 245 -21.74 -3.48 -12.02
N GLN A 246 -22.07 -2.33 -12.62
CA GLN A 246 -23.44 -1.89 -12.86
C GLN A 246 -24.22 -2.88 -13.73
N GLN A 247 -23.60 -3.36 -14.81
CA GLN A 247 -24.22 -4.34 -15.71
C GLN A 247 -24.54 -5.65 -14.99
N ILE A 248 -23.61 -6.16 -14.17
CA ILE A 248 -23.85 -7.38 -13.39
C ILE A 248 -25.00 -7.15 -12.42
N LEU A 249 -24.98 -6.04 -11.66
CA LEU A 249 -26.03 -5.73 -10.70
C LEU A 249 -27.43 -5.65 -11.36
N SER A 250 -27.53 -5.02 -12.54
CA SER A 250 -28.81 -4.90 -13.28
C SER A 250 -29.37 -6.22 -13.78
N GLN A 251 -28.55 -7.27 -13.88
CA GLN A 251 -28.94 -8.61 -14.32
C GLN A 251 -29.33 -9.55 -13.16
N CYS A 252 -29.05 -9.13 -11.91
CA CYS A 252 -29.33 -9.94 -10.75
C CYS A 252 -30.82 -9.92 -10.36
N LYS A 253 -31.32 -11.06 -9.89
CA LYS A 253 -32.64 -11.14 -9.23
C LYS A 253 -32.47 -10.79 -7.75
N ALA A 254 -32.64 -9.53 -7.44
CA ALA A 254 -32.41 -9.04 -6.10
C ALA A 254 -33.58 -9.32 -5.14
N LYS A 255 -33.29 -9.82 -3.94
CA LYS A 255 -34.28 -10.04 -2.87
C LYS A 255 -34.82 -8.73 -2.28
N ARG A 256 -34.02 -7.68 -2.31
CA ARG A 256 -34.36 -6.31 -1.89
C ARG A 256 -33.94 -5.31 -2.96
N PRO A 257 -34.49 -4.10 -3.03
CA PRO A 257 -34.06 -3.06 -3.96
C PRO A 257 -32.57 -2.72 -3.80
N TRP A 258 -31.83 -2.71 -4.91
CA TRP A 258 -30.44 -2.28 -4.99
C TRP A 258 -30.30 -1.11 -5.96
N MET A 259 -29.67 -0.04 -5.48
CA MET A 259 -29.26 1.09 -6.30
C MET A 259 -27.78 0.99 -6.60
N PHE A 260 -27.36 1.48 -7.75
CA PHE A 260 -25.97 1.53 -8.14
C PHE A 260 -25.45 2.97 -8.21
N ARG A 261 -24.27 3.18 -7.63
CA ARG A 261 -23.55 4.44 -7.73
C ARG A 261 -22.14 4.17 -8.28
N SER A 262 -21.83 4.73 -9.45
CA SER A 262 -20.48 4.71 -10.00
C SER A 262 -19.70 5.92 -9.51
N SER A 263 -18.42 5.71 -9.15
CA SER A 263 -17.45 6.77 -8.91
C SER A 263 -16.17 6.43 -9.67
N ALA A 264 -15.94 7.16 -10.77
CA ALA A 264 -14.72 6.95 -11.55
C ALA A 264 -13.50 7.50 -10.78
N TRP A 265 -12.44 6.70 -10.74
CA TRP A 265 -11.22 7.07 -10.04
C TRP A 265 -10.51 8.23 -10.74
N ASP A 266 -10.40 9.36 -10.06
CA ASP A 266 -9.65 10.52 -10.52
C ASP A 266 -8.33 10.62 -9.74
N THR A 267 -7.23 10.30 -10.40
CA THR A 267 -5.89 10.30 -9.78
C THR A 267 -5.46 11.67 -9.29
N SER A 268 -5.99 12.76 -9.88
CA SER A 268 -5.69 14.14 -9.47
C SER A 268 -6.36 14.55 -8.15
N LYS A 269 -7.42 13.82 -7.76
CA LYS A 269 -8.23 14.09 -6.55
C LYS A 269 -7.96 13.11 -5.40
N GLN A 270 -6.84 12.42 -5.42
CA GLN A 270 -6.48 11.48 -4.38
C GLN A 270 -5.62 12.14 -3.28
N PRO A 271 -5.86 11.86 -2.00
CA PRO A 271 -6.81 10.90 -1.42
C PRO A 271 -8.22 11.44 -1.12
N GLU A 272 -8.52 12.71 -1.44
CA GLU A 272 -9.75 13.40 -1.04
C GLU A 272 -11.01 12.74 -1.63
N GLN A 273 -10.93 12.24 -2.87
CA GLN A 273 -12.05 11.50 -3.50
C GLN A 273 -12.36 10.23 -2.72
N LEU A 274 -11.32 9.45 -2.35
CA LEU A 274 -11.49 8.24 -1.55
C LEU A 274 -12.15 8.56 -0.20
N GLN A 275 -11.67 9.58 0.49
CA GLN A 275 -12.23 10.04 1.76
C GLN A 275 -13.72 10.35 1.63
N LYS A 276 -14.10 11.18 0.66
CA LYS A 276 -15.48 11.59 0.42
C LYS A 276 -16.41 10.40 0.14
N GLU A 277 -15.98 9.43 -0.67
CA GLU A 277 -16.80 8.27 -0.98
C GLU A 277 -16.92 7.31 0.20
N LEU A 278 -15.87 7.14 0.98
CA LEU A 278 -15.90 6.35 2.21
C LEU A 278 -16.77 7.00 3.29
N GLU A 279 -16.69 8.31 3.47
CA GLU A 279 -17.52 9.07 4.42
C GLU A 279 -19.03 9.01 4.11
N ARG A 280 -19.41 8.59 2.91
CA ARG A 280 -20.81 8.35 2.54
C ARG A 280 -21.30 6.95 2.87
N ALA A 281 -20.40 5.99 2.99
CA ALA A 281 -20.73 4.59 3.13
C ALA A 281 -20.89 4.17 4.58
N HIS A 282 -21.82 3.25 4.85
CA HIS A 282 -21.94 2.59 6.15
C HIS A 282 -21.01 1.39 6.25
N ILE A 283 -20.88 0.65 5.15
CA ILE A 283 -20.16 -0.63 5.10
C ILE A 283 -19.20 -0.64 3.92
N THR A 284 -18.00 -1.12 4.18
CA THR A 284 -17.03 -1.43 3.11
C THR A 284 -16.89 -2.94 2.98
N ILE A 285 -16.94 -3.46 1.75
CA ILE A 285 -16.63 -4.85 1.45
C ILE A 285 -15.27 -4.96 0.74
N ILE A 286 -14.43 -5.90 1.18
CA ILE A 286 -13.10 -6.13 0.60
C ILE A 286 -12.95 -7.62 0.25
N PRO A 287 -13.67 -8.11 -0.76
CA PRO A 287 -13.49 -9.47 -1.23
C PRO A 287 -12.11 -9.64 -1.88
N SER A 288 -11.51 -10.80 -1.64
CA SER A 288 -10.21 -11.19 -2.16
C SER A 288 -10.12 -12.72 -2.24
N ASP A 289 -8.91 -13.26 -2.37
CA ASP A 289 -8.64 -14.69 -2.38
C ASP A 289 -7.45 -14.97 -1.45
N GLU A 290 -7.72 -15.64 -0.34
CA GLU A 290 -6.70 -15.99 0.64
C GLU A 290 -5.73 -17.07 0.14
N ASN A 291 -6.17 -17.88 -0.82
CA ASN A 291 -5.36 -18.93 -1.42
C ASN A 291 -4.45 -18.41 -2.56
N ASN A 292 -4.65 -17.18 -2.99
CA ASN A 292 -3.78 -16.56 -3.98
C ASN A 292 -2.50 -16.05 -3.32
N PRO A 293 -1.32 -16.63 -3.61
CA PRO A 293 -0.05 -16.25 -2.96
C PRO A 293 0.30 -14.76 -3.11
N ARG A 294 -0.20 -14.11 -4.18
CA ARG A 294 0.03 -12.67 -4.42
C ARG A 294 -0.90 -11.77 -3.60
N LYS A 295 -1.98 -12.33 -3.03
CA LYS A 295 -3.01 -11.59 -2.29
C LYS A 295 -3.02 -11.91 -0.81
N SER A 296 -2.62 -13.11 -0.42
CA SER A 296 -2.73 -13.60 0.96
C SER A 296 -2.06 -12.70 2.01
N ALA A 297 -1.00 -12.00 1.64
CA ALA A 297 -0.28 -11.04 2.49
C ALA A 297 -0.36 -9.59 1.96
N ALA A 298 -1.42 -9.24 1.23
CA ALA A 298 -1.60 -7.87 0.75
C ALA A 298 -1.59 -6.86 1.91
N SER A 299 -1.10 -5.65 1.65
CA SER A 299 -1.07 -4.57 2.64
C SER A 299 -2.46 -4.28 3.22
N HIS A 300 -2.48 -3.77 4.45
CA HIS A 300 -3.69 -3.40 5.19
C HIS A 300 -4.44 -2.18 4.62
N ASN A 301 -3.87 -1.44 3.66
CA ASN A 301 -4.33 -0.11 3.21
C ASN A 301 -5.84 0.03 3.11
N ARG A 302 -6.48 -0.82 2.29
CA ARG A 302 -7.93 -0.71 2.08
C ARG A 302 -8.74 -0.90 3.36
N ALA A 303 -8.34 -1.88 4.18
CA ALA A 303 -9.03 -2.17 5.43
C ALA A 303 -8.86 -1.03 6.43
N VAL A 304 -7.64 -0.49 6.55
CA VAL A 304 -7.32 0.62 7.46
C VAL A 304 -8.04 1.89 7.02
N ASP A 305 -7.96 2.26 5.74
CA ASP A 305 -8.64 3.45 5.21
C ASP A 305 -10.16 3.36 5.43
N ALA A 306 -10.78 2.19 5.17
CA ALA A 306 -12.20 1.98 5.37
C ALA A 306 -12.61 2.12 6.85
N VAL A 307 -11.92 1.44 7.77
CA VAL A 307 -12.25 1.52 9.21
C VAL A 307 -11.99 2.92 9.75
N MET A 308 -10.93 3.58 9.32
CA MET A 308 -10.60 4.95 9.76
C MET A 308 -11.63 5.97 9.28
N SER A 309 -12.22 5.79 8.12
CA SER A 309 -13.30 6.66 7.60
C SER A 309 -14.66 6.44 8.26
N GLY A 310 -14.79 5.50 9.20
CA GLY A 310 -16.05 5.22 9.87
C GLY A 310 -16.93 4.20 9.15
N CYS A 311 -16.37 3.37 8.26
CA CYS A 311 -17.10 2.27 7.66
C CYS A 311 -16.95 0.98 8.49
N MET A 312 -18.04 0.29 8.78
CA MET A 312 -17.98 -1.11 9.20
C MET A 312 -17.38 -1.92 8.04
N THR A 313 -16.29 -2.63 8.27
CA THR A 313 -15.52 -3.26 7.20
C THR A 313 -15.61 -4.78 7.25
N ILE A 314 -16.04 -5.38 6.14
CA ILE A 314 -16.14 -6.84 5.93
C ILE A 314 -15.10 -7.24 4.90
N ALA A 315 -14.21 -8.16 5.23
CA ALA A 315 -13.08 -8.52 4.37
C ALA A 315 -12.81 -10.02 4.34
N THR A 316 -12.25 -10.51 3.24
CA THR A 316 -11.69 -11.86 3.17
C THR A 316 -10.58 -12.03 4.22
N PRO A 317 -10.48 -13.18 4.93
CA PRO A 317 -9.54 -13.40 6.02
C PRO A 317 -8.09 -13.59 5.55
N LEU A 318 -7.56 -12.63 4.79
CA LEU A 318 -6.15 -12.63 4.39
C LEU A 318 -5.24 -12.69 5.62
N SER A 319 -4.09 -13.33 5.50
CA SER A 319 -3.13 -13.46 6.62
C SER A 319 -2.78 -12.11 7.23
N SER A 320 -2.60 -11.06 6.40
CA SER A 320 -2.39 -9.70 6.89
C SER A 320 -3.61 -9.11 7.63
N TYR A 321 -4.83 -9.37 7.14
CA TYR A 321 -6.04 -8.81 7.75
C TYR A 321 -6.41 -9.46 9.08
N ARG A 322 -5.93 -10.68 9.36
CA ARG A 322 -6.11 -11.33 10.67
C ARG A 322 -5.50 -10.50 11.81
N GLU A 323 -4.46 -9.71 11.52
CA GLU A 323 -3.90 -8.76 12.51
C GLU A 323 -4.88 -7.65 12.92
N LEU A 324 -5.92 -7.40 12.13
CA LEU A 324 -6.95 -6.37 12.35
C LEU A 324 -8.31 -6.95 12.76
N GLN A 325 -8.41 -8.23 13.08
CA GLN A 325 -9.68 -8.93 13.37
C GLN A 325 -10.50 -8.31 14.50
N LYS A 326 -9.88 -7.50 15.39
CA LYS A 326 -10.59 -6.78 16.45
C LYS A 326 -11.48 -5.63 15.93
N VAL A 327 -11.21 -5.14 14.71
CA VAL A 327 -11.90 -4.00 14.08
C VAL A 327 -12.39 -4.30 12.65
N LEU A 328 -12.39 -5.58 12.26
CA LEU A 328 -12.90 -6.08 10.97
C LEU A 328 -13.83 -7.27 11.20
N LEU A 329 -14.81 -7.45 10.33
CA LEU A 329 -15.50 -8.73 10.13
C LEU A 329 -14.76 -9.50 9.05
N LEU A 330 -14.15 -10.62 9.42
CA LEU A 330 -13.41 -11.48 8.50
C LEU A 330 -14.28 -12.66 8.06
N THR A 331 -14.46 -12.84 6.74
CA THR A 331 -15.37 -13.84 6.20
C THR A 331 -15.00 -14.28 4.78
N ASN A 332 -15.39 -15.50 4.44
CA ASN A 332 -15.50 -15.97 3.05
C ASN A 332 -16.97 -16.02 2.58
N ASN A 333 -17.94 -15.78 3.48
CA ASN A 333 -19.36 -15.66 3.17
C ASN A 333 -19.85 -14.23 3.40
N PHE A 334 -19.72 -13.39 2.38
CA PHE A 334 -20.06 -11.96 2.44
C PHE A 334 -21.55 -11.70 2.69
N PRO A 335 -22.52 -12.39 2.03
CA PRO A 335 -23.93 -12.17 2.30
C PRO A 335 -24.31 -12.42 3.77
N LYS A 336 -23.90 -13.56 4.32
CA LYS A 336 -24.13 -13.88 5.74
C LYS A 336 -23.56 -12.83 6.66
N SER A 337 -22.29 -12.46 6.47
CA SER A 337 -21.62 -11.47 7.31
C SER A 337 -22.18 -10.06 7.15
N LEU A 338 -22.71 -9.73 5.97
CA LEU A 338 -23.41 -8.45 5.76
C LEU A 338 -24.72 -8.42 6.55
N ASN A 339 -25.55 -9.46 6.46
CA ASN A 339 -26.80 -9.56 7.21
C ASN A 339 -26.55 -9.51 8.75
N GLU A 340 -25.60 -10.30 9.26
CA GLU A 340 -25.22 -10.31 10.67
C GLU A 340 -24.63 -8.98 11.12
N GLY A 341 -23.78 -8.36 10.28
CA GLY A 341 -23.17 -7.06 10.56
C GLY A 341 -24.19 -5.94 10.63
N ILE A 342 -25.20 -5.92 9.74
CA ILE A 342 -26.30 -4.96 9.77
C ILE A 342 -27.15 -5.16 11.03
N ALA A 343 -27.50 -6.40 11.36
CA ALA A 343 -28.29 -6.72 12.57
C ALA A 343 -27.59 -6.28 13.86
N GLN A 344 -26.27 -6.21 13.88
CA GLN A 344 -25.45 -5.86 15.03
C GLN A 344 -24.70 -4.52 14.84
N TYR A 345 -25.08 -3.72 13.85
CA TYR A 345 -24.31 -2.57 13.37
C TYR A 345 -23.89 -1.63 14.50
N GLU A 346 -24.85 -1.14 15.27
CA GLU A 346 -24.60 -0.20 16.37
C GLU A 346 -23.68 -0.80 17.44
N ARG A 347 -23.92 -2.05 17.84
CA ARG A 347 -23.08 -2.74 18.83
C ARG A 347 -21.64 -2.87 18.37
N LEU A 348 -21.42 -3.24 17.10
CA LEU A 348 -20.09 -3.43 16.51
C LEU A 348 -19.37 -2.08 16.35
N THR A 349 -20.05 -1.06 15.83
CA THR A 349 -19.44 0.26 15.60
C THR A 349 -19.09 0.97 16.89
N ASN A 350 -19.91 0.86 17.93
CA ASN A 350 -19.61 1.37 19.27
C ASN A 350 -18.35 0.70 19.83
N LYS A 351 -18.30 -0.63 19.83
CA LYS A 351 -17.11 -1.39 20.23
C LYS A 351 -15.86 -1.00 19.46
N TRP A 352 -15.97 -0.84 18.15
CA TRP A 352 -14.83 -0.51 17.29
C TRP A 352 -14.37 0.94 17.42
N THR A 353 -15.22 1.85 17.88
CA THR A 353 -14.85 3.24 18.14
C THR A 353 -13.68 3.32 19.13
N ASP A 354 -13.71 2.53 20.19
CA ASP A 354 -12.63 2.47 21.17
C ASP A 354 -11.42 1.69 20.64
N LEU A 355 -11.67 0.51 20.05
CA LEU A 355 -10.62 -0.38 19.56
C LEU A 355 -9.82 0.19 18.39
N ARG A 356 -10.39 1.09 17.58
CA ARG A 356 -9.67 1.73 16.44
C ARG A 356 -8.40 2.44 16.91
N ARG A 357 -8.48 3.19 18.02
CA ARG A 357 -7.33 3.94 18.51
C ARG A 357 -6.16 3.02 18.84
N GLU A 358 -6.44 1.93 19.54
CA GLU A 358 -5.40 0.97 19.94
C GLU A 358 -4.82 0.22 18.74
N ASN A 359 -5.69 -0.33 17.88
CA ASN A 359 -5.27 -1.26 16.83
C ASN A 359 -4.75 -0.56 15.58
N LEU A 360 -5.12 0.72 15.33
CA LEU A 360 -4.77 1.42 14.09
C LEU A 360 -3.79 2.59 14.28
N SER A 361 -3.33 2.89 15.50
CA SER A 361 -2.35 3.97 15.76
C SER A 361 -1.04 3.77 14.98
N ARG A 362 -0.62 2.53 14.81
CA ARG A 362 0.59 2.15 14.07
C ARG A 362 0.58 2.52 12.58
N PHE A 363 -0.61 2.83 12.03
CA PHE A 363 -0.79 3.28 10.64
C PHE A 363 -0.86 4.81 10.53
N SER A 364 -0.59 5.55 11.59
CA SER A 364 -0.52 7.00 11.52
C SER A 364 0.67 7.45 10.67
N LYS A 365 0.54 8.61 10.01
CA LYS A 365 1.64 9.21 9.23
C LYS A 365 2.86 9.51 10.09
N GLU A 366 2.62 9.88 11.35
CA GLU A 366 3.64 10.20 12.36
C GLU A 366 4.44 8.95 12.76
N ASP A 367 3.74 7.84 13.08
CA ASP A 367 4.41 6.59 13.45
C ASP A 367 5.19 6.01 12.27
N ASN A 368 4.60 6.05 11.09
CA ASN A 368 5.26 5.62 9.86
C ASN A 368 6.54 6.43 9.58
N SER A 369 6.50 7.76 9.70
CA SER A 369 7.68 8.64 9.52
C SER A 369 8.79 8.28 10.52
N LYS A 370 8.44 8.09 11.80
CA LYS A 370 9.40 7.68 12.84
C LYS A 370 10.06 6.32 12.53
N LYS A 371 9.29 5.36 12.00
CA LYS A 371 9.81 4.06 11.61
C LYS A 371 10.81 4.17 10.45
N TRP A 372 10.49 4.98 9.44
CA TRP A 372 11.38 5.24 8.32
C TRP A 372 12.66 5.95 8.75
N GLU A 373 12.56 6.98 9.60
CA GLU A 373 13.75 7.66 10.16
C GLU A 373 14.65 6.70 10.95
N LYS A 374 14.04 5.88 11.83
CA LYS A 374 14.77 4.86 12.58
C LYS A 374 15.46 3.83 11.69
N PHE A 375 14.76 3.39 10.63
CA PHE A 375 15.32 2.49 9.62
C PHE A 375 16.53 3.11 8.94
N LEU A 376 16.41 4.32 8.41
CA LEU A 376 17.48 5.01 7.69
C LEU A 376 18.70 5.23 8.59
N ILE A 377 18.49 5.73 9.81
CA ILE A 377 19.59 5.93 10.79
C ILE A 377 20.33 4.63 11.04
N LYS A 378 19.61 3.54 11.35
CA LYS A 378 20.24 2.26 11.68
C LYS A 378 20.92 1.58 10.49
N THR A 379 20.45 1.82 9.27
CA THR A 379 21.04 1.21 8.07
C THR A 379 22.24 1.98 7.53
N ILE A 380 22.28 3.29 7.76
CA ILE A 380 23.36 4.17 7.27
C ILE A 380 24.53 4.24 8.25
N LEU A 381 24.25 4.13 9.57
CA LEU A 381 25.27 4.28 10.61
C LEU A 381 25.95 2.95 11.04
N ASN A 382 25.41 1.82 10.61
CA ASN A 382 26.03 0.48 10.82
C ASN A 382 26.66 -0.02 9.53
#